data_ddc8823d41168f78d9f3c77b396078b3
#
_entry.id   ddc8823d41168f78d9f3c77b396078b3
#
_cell.length_a   1.000
_cell.length_b   1.000
_cell.length_c   1.000
_cell.angle_alpha   90.00
_cell.angle_beta   90.00
_cell.angle_gamma   90.00
#
_symmetry.space_group_name_H-M   'P 1'
#
loop_
_entity.id
_entity.type
_entity.pdbx_description
1 polymer ?
#
loop_
_entity_poly.entity_id
_entity_poly.type
_entity_poly.pdbx_seq_one_letter_code
_entity_poly.pdbx_strand_id
1 'polypeptide(L)'
;LHPATTPVVVRVDIHRAPPFSSRLPVATPVTVVTAAAPIRTRLPAAASHRDAAYQADFQRRMHFVLRAAHAAGCTTIVLGAWGCGVFGNQPPVVAELWSEVLDSLEWRGRFTHVIFAVPQGARGRSIAAFRRALRPLAP
;
A
#
# COMPACT_ATOMS: atom_id res chain seq x y z
N LEU A 1 -15.61 -3.40 17.00
CA LEU A 1 -14.17 -3.24 16.78
C LEU A 1 -13.63 -4.55 16.21
N HIS A 2 -13.47 -4.65 14.88
CA HIS A 2 -12.72 -5.76 14.31
C HIS A 2 -11.27 -5.68 14.80
N PRO A 3 -10.69 -6.79 15.29
CA PRO A 3 -9.28 -6.79 15.64
C PRO A 3 -8.48 -6.34 14.43
N ALA A 4 -7.62 -5.34 14.63
CA ALA A 4 -6.70 -4.91 13.60
C ALA A 4 -5.90 -6.13 13.18
N THR A 5 -6.04 -6.53 11.93
CA THR A 5 -5.30 -7.68 11.39
C THR A 5 -3.82 -7.31 11.48
N THR A 6 -3.11 -7.99 12.36
CA THR A 6 -1.66 -7.81 12.49
C THR A 6 -1.02 -8.16 11.16
N PRO A 7 -0.17 -7.32 10.58
CA PRO A 7 0.52 -7.66 9.34
C PRO A 7 1.44 -8.86 9.56
N VAL A 8 1.42 -9.78 8.61
CA VAL A 8 2.33 -10.93 8.59
C VAL A 8 3.52 -10.57 7.71
N VAL A 9 4.73 -10.77 8.23
CA VAL A 9 5.98 -10.50 7.52
C VAL A 9 6.66 -11.82 7.20
N VAL A 10 6.93 -12.07 5.93
CA VAL A 10 7.60 -13.29 5.45
C VAL A 10 8.75 -12.90 4.54
N ARG A 11 9.91 -13.53 4.74
CA ARG A 11 11.04 -13.44 3.82
C ARG A 11 10.94 -14.56 2.80
N VAL A 12 10.99 -14.22 1.51
CA VAL A 12 10.89 -15.19 0.40
C VAL A 12 11.97 -14.92 -0.63
N ASP A 13 12.37 -15.95 -1.36
CA ASP A 13 13.32 -15.84 -2.46
C ASP A 13 12.58 -15.87 -3.80
N ILE A 14 12.78 -14.83 -4.62
CA ILE A 14 12.26 -14.78 -5.96
C ILE A 14 13.26 -15.44 -6.91
N HIS A 15 12.81 -16.50 -7.59
CA HIS A 15 13.61 -17.27 -8.53
C HIS A 15 13.30 -16.99 -10.01
N ARG A 16 12.24 -16.21 -10.30
CA ARG A 16 11.81 -15.93 -11.67
C ARG A 16 11.48 -14.45 -11.89
N ALA A 17 11.93 -13.92 -13.03
CA ALA A 17 11.54 -12.60 -13.50
C ALA A 17 10.26 -12.65 -14.35
N PRO A 18 9.49 -11.54 -14.44
CA PRO A 18 8.42 -11.42 -15.43
C PRO A 18 8.97 -11.61 -16.86
N PRO A 19 8.23 -12.25 -17.74
CA PRO A 19 6.88 -12.79 -17.62
C PRO A 19 6.78 -14.19 -16.97
N PHE A 20 7.63 -14.51 -16.00
CA PHE A 20 7.71 -15.77 -15.25
C PHE A 20 8.31 -16.98 -16.03
N SER A 21 8.77 -16.76 -17.24
CA SER A 21 9.42 -17.78 -18.08
C SER A 21 10.92 -17.88 -17.84
N SER A 22 11.58 -16.79 -17.47
CA SER A 22 13.02 -16.73 -17.26
C SER A 22 13.39 -16.95 -15.80
N ARG A 23 14.33 -17.85 -15.56
CA ARG A 23 14.91 -18.06 -14.25
C ARG A 23 15.93 -16.93 -13.96
N LEU A 24 15.89 -16.35 -12.77
CA LEU A 24 16.93 -15.44 -12.33
C LEU A 24 18.24 -16.21 -12.12
N PRO A 25 19.40 -15.65 -12.49
CA PRO A 25 20.69 -16.29 -12.27
C PRO A 25 20.98 -16.47 -10.77
N VAL A 26 20.47 -15.57 -9.95
CA VAL A 26 20.55 -15.62 -8.48
C VAL A 26 19.17 -15.34 -7.91
N ALA A 27 18.79 -16.11 -6.89
CA ALA A 27 17.57 -15.85 -6.13
C ALA A 27 17.63 -14.49 -5.45
N THR A 28 16.58 -13.69 -5.60
CA THR A 28 16.51 -12.35 -4.99
C THR A 28 15.64 -12.41 -3.74
N PRO A 29 16.22 -12.20 -2.54
CA PRO A 29 15.43 -12.18 -1.31
C PRO A 29 14.57 -10.92 -1.25
N VAL A 30 13.29 -11.10 -0.90
CA VAL A 30 12.34 -10.01 -0.68
C VAL A 30 11.57 -10.24 0.61
N THR A 31 11.14 -9.15 1.23
CA THR A 31 10.24 -9.19 2.38
C THR A 31 8.82 -8.93 1.88
N VAL A 32 7.90 -9.83 2.16
CA VAL A 32 6.48 -9.68 1.85
C VAL A 32 5.72 -9.33 3.12
N VAL A 33 5.03 -8.20 3.12
CA VAL A 33 4.13 -7.78 4.20
C VAL A 33 2.70 -8.02 3.74
N THR A 34 2.03 -8.97 4.39
CA THR A 34 0.62 -9.28 4.14
C THR A 34 -0.25 -8.59 5.17
N ALA A 35 -1.13 -7.71 4.73
CA ALA A 35 -2.05 -6.97 5.57
C ALA A 35 -3.37 -6.70 4.83
N ALA A 36 -4.48 -6.68 5.58
CA ALA A 36 -5.80 -6.40 5.02
C ALA A 36 -6.13 -4.91 5.08
N ALA A 37 -6.52 -4.32 3.93
CA ALA A 37 -7.12 -3.00 3.91
C ALA A 37 -8.53 -3.02 4.55
N PRO A 38 -9.05 -1.88 5.02
CA PRO A 38 -10.45 -1.76 5.39
C PRO A 38 -11.39 -2.15 4.25
N ILE A 39 -12.49 -2.83 4.57
CA ILE A 39 -13.46 -3.30 3.58
C ILE A 39 -14.62 -2.31 3.52
N ARG A 40 -14.62 -1.46 2.50
CA ARG A 40 -15.65 -0.42 2.31
C ARG A 40 -17.03 -1.03 2.05
N THR A 41 -17.11 -2.12 1.31
CA THR A 41 -18.36 -2.78 0.96
C THR A 41 -19.12 -3.37 2.17
N ARG A 42 -18.48 -3.47 3.33
CA ARG A 42 -19.12 -3.91 4.59
C ARG A 42 -19.70 -2.76 5.42
N LEU A 43 -19.46 -1.51 5.02
CA LEU A 43 -20.02 -0.35 5.69
C LEU A 43 -21.45 -0.07 5.18
N PRO A 44 -22.29 0.59 5.99
CA PRO A 44 -23.61 1.05 5.54
C PRO A 44 -23.48 1.92 4.27
N ALA A 45 -24.48 1.86 3.39
CA ALA A 45 -24.47 2.63 2.13
C ALA A 45 -24.35 4.15 2.38
N ALA A 46 -24.91 4.65 3.48
CA ALA A 46 -24.81 6.05 3.90
C ALA A 46 -23.41 6.47 4.39
N ALA A 47 -22.53 5.52 4.73
CA ALA A 47 -21.19 5.85 5.20
C ALA A 47 -20.33 6.39 4.03
N SER A 48 -19.67 7.50 4.28
CA SER A 48 -18.79 8.14 3.29
C SER A 48 -17.38 7.54 3.32
N HIS A 49 -16.70 7.53 2.18
CA HIS A 49 -15.24 7.29 2.13
C HIS A 49 -14.45 8.39 2.86
N ARG A 50 -15.08 9.55 3.10
CA ARG A 50 -14.51 10.69 3.83
C ARG A 50 -14.92 10.71 5.30
N ASP A 51 -15.53 9.64 5.80
CA ASP A 51 -15.78 9.46 7.22
C ASP A 51 -14.44 9.43 7.98
N ALA A 52 -14.30 10.33 8.96
CA ALA A 52 -13.05 10.52 9.67
C ALA A 52 -12.60 9.26 10.42
N ALA A 53 -13.52 8.50 11.01
CA ALA A 53 -13.21 7.26 11.72
C ALA A 53 -12.72 6.18 10.75
N TYR A 54 -13.32 6.11 9.55
CA TYR A 54 -12.90 5.19 8.52
C TYR A 54 -11.51 5.52 7.96
N GLN A 55 -11.24 6.80 7.70
CA GLN A 55 -9.92 7.25 7.25
C GLN A 55 -8.85 7.02 8.32
N ALA A 56 -9.16 7.30 9.58
CA ALA A 56 -8.25 7.03 10.69
C ALA A 56 -7.91 5.53 10.83
N ASP A 57 -8.89 4.63 10.66
CA ASP A 57 -8.61 3.18 10.64
C ASP A 57 -7.70 2.80 9.46
N PHE A 58 -7.93 3.40 8.30
CA PHE A 58 -7.11 3.16 7.11
C PHE A 58 -5.66 3.62 7.33
N GLN A 59 -5.47 4.87 7.78
CA GLN A 59 -4.14 5.42 8.09
C GLN A 59 -3.42 4.60 9.16
N ARG A 60 -4.12 4.20 10.23
CA ARG A 60 -3.55 3.33 11.26
C ARG A 60 -3.00 2.02 10.68
N ARG A 61 -3.72 1.39 9.74
CA ARG A 61 -3.25 0.17 9.06
C ARG A 61 -2.09 0.45 8.11
N MET A 62 -2.07 1.59 7.42
CA MET A 62 -0.92 2.04 6.61
C MET A 62 0.34 2.17 7.47
N HIS A 63 0.24 2.82 8.63
CA HIS A 63 1.34 2.91 9.59
C HIS A 63 1.83 1.52 10.03
N PHE A 64 0.94 0.56 10.28
CA PHE A 64 1.34 -0.80 10.62
C PHE A 64 2.13 -1.48 9.50
N VAL A 65 1.71 -1.33 8.24
CA VAL A 65 2.44 -1.86 7.08
C VAL A 65 3.84 -1.26 7.00
N LEU A 66 3.95 0.06 7.13
CA LEU A 66 5.23 0.76 7.06
C LEU A 66 6.14 0.39 8.23
N ARG A 67 5.60 0.28 9.47
CA ARG A 67 6.36 -0.17 10.63
C ARG A 67 6.88 -1.59 10.46
N ALA A 68 6.06 -2.49 9.94
CA ALA A 68 6.46 -3.87 9.68
C ALA A 68 7.59 -3.96 8.65
N ALA A 69 7.50 -3.21 7.56
CA ALA A 69 8.54 -3.15 6.54
C ALA A 69 9.84 -2.52 7.08
N HIS A 70 9.73 -1.42 7.82
CA HIS A 70 10.89 -0.74 8.41
C HIS A 70 11.58 -1.61 9.47
N ALA A 71 10.83 -2.27 10.34
CA ALA A 71 11.35 -3.21 11.34
C ALA A 71 12.05 -4.41 10.70
N ALA A 72 11.65 -4.81 9.49
CA ALA A 72 12.31 -5.84 8.69
C ALA A 72 13.58 -5.32 7.97
N GLY A 73 13.98 -4.07 8.17
CA GLY A 73 15.17 -3.47 7.55
C GLY A 73 14.99 -3.06 6.10
N CYS A 74 13.75 -2.96 5.60
CA CYS A 74 13.49 -2.56 4.22
C CYS A 74 13.76 -1.06 4.04
N THR A 75 14.54 -0.70 3.04
CA THR A 75 14.77 0.70 2.59
C THR A 75 13.98 1.05 1.35
N THR A 76 13.52 0.05 0.61
CA THR A 76 12.65 0.19 -0.56
C THR A 76 11.36 -0.56 -0.30
N ILE A 77 10.21 0.07 -0.59
CA ILE A 77 8.90 -0.55 -0.43
C ILE A 77 8.10 -0.45 -1.74
N VAL A 78 7.45 -1.55 -2.11
CA VAL A 78 6.51 -1.59 -3.24
C VAL A 78 5.09 -1.70 -2.69
N LEU A 79 4.29 -0.69 -2.97
CA LEU A 79 2.89 -0.56 -2.57
C LEU A 79 1.99 -0.67 -3.79
N GLY A 80 0.68 -0.80 -3.57
CA GLY A 80 -0.32 -0.84 -4.64
C GLY A 80 -1.54 0.03 -4.35
N ALA A 81 -2.56 -0.05 -5.21
CA ALA A 81 -3.87 0.53 -4.95
C ALA A 81 -4.63 -0.31 -3.90
N TRP A 82 -4.14 -0.26 -2.67
CA TRP A 82 -4.52 -1.15 -1.58
C TRP A 82 -5.99 -1.04 -1.22
N GLY A 83 -6.72 -2.15 -1.34
CA GLY A 83 -8.15 -2.21 -1.09
C GLY A 83 -9.04 -1.57 -2.17
N CYS A 84 -8.49 -1.07 -3.29
CA CYS A 84 -9.26 -0.40 -4.35
C CYS A 84 -9.98 -1.37 -5.31
N GLY A 85 -9.77 -2.67 -5.15
CA GLY A 85 -10.47 -3.71 -5.91
C GLY A 85 -11.75 -4.15 -5.22
N VAL A 86 -11.82 -5.43 -4.85
CA VAL A 86 -12.99 -6.09 -4.24
C VAL A 86 -13.46 -5.42 -2.94
N PHE A 87 -12.55 -4.78 -2.20
CA PHE A 87 -12.90 -4.07 -0.95
C PHE A 87 -13.60 -2.73 -1.18
N GLY A 88 -13.66 -2.25 -2.44
CA GLY A 88 -14.48 -1.12 -2.85
C GLY A 88 -13.95 0.26 -2.41
N ASN A 89 -12.70 0.38 -1.99
CA ASN A 89 -12.15 1.69 -1.64
C ASN A 89 -11.91 2.56 -2.88
N GLN A 90 -12.16 3.85 -2.76
CA GLN A 90 -11.97 4.79 -3.86
C GLN A 90 -10.49 5.13 -4.05
N PRO A 91 -9.92 4.91 -5.26
CA PRO A 91 -8.50 5.17 -5.51
C PRO A 91 -8.03 6.60 -5.16
N PRO A 92 -8.80 7.67 -5.42
CA PRO A 92 -8.38 9.02 -5.01
C PRO A 92 -8.19 9.16 -3.49
N VAL A 93 -9.14 8.64 -2.70
CA VAL A 93 -9.06 8.70 -1.24
C VAL A 93 -7.88 7.90 -0.71
N VAL A 94 -7.68 6.68 -1.22
CA VAL A 94 -6.56 5.83 -0.80
C VAL A 94 -5.21 6.45 -1.17
N ALA A 95 -5.12 7.09 -2.33
CA ALA A 95 -3.90 7.76 -2.78
C ALA A 95 -3.59 9.01 -1.93
N GLU A 96 -4.61 9.80 -1.58
CA GLU A 96 -4.50 10.94 -0.66
C GLU A 96 -3.99 10.48 0.72
N LEU A 97 -4.60 9.43 1.30
CA LEU A 97 -4.18 8.89 2.59
C LEU A 97 -2.74 8.36 2.58
N TRP A 98 -2.31 7.69 1.50
CA TRP A 98 -0.91 7.29 1.35
C TRP A 98 0.04 8.49 1.30
N SER A 99 -0.33 9.55 0.56
CA SER A 99 0.47 10.78 0.51
C SER A 99 0.63 11.40 1.89
N GLU A 100 -0.48 11.56 2.62
CA GLU A 100 -0.47 12.13 3.98
C GLU A 100 0.39 11.31 4.95
N VAL A 101 0.24 9.98 4.92
CA VAL A 101 1.01 9.08 5.80
C VAL A 101 2.49 9.15 5.49
N LEU A 102 2.88 9.07 4.22
CA LEU A 102 4.29 9.09 3.80
C LEU A 102 4.97 10.44 4.04
N ASP A 103 4.21 11.54 3.95
CA ASP A 103 4.69 12.89 4.23
C ASP A 103 4.76 13.23 5.73
N SER A 104 4.24 12.36 6.59
CA SER A 104 4.29 12.56 8.03
C SER A 104 5.72 12.54 8.57
N LEU A 105 5.94 13.21 9.72
CA LEU A 105 7.25 13.24 10.39
C LEU A 105 7.77 11.83 10.73
N GLU A 106 6.88 10.86 10.93
CA GLU A 106 7.27 9.48 11.22
C GLU A 106 7.94 8.80 10.03
N TRP A 107 7.49 9.10 8.78
CA TRP A 107 7.90 8.33 7.59
C TRP A 107 8.76 9.09 6.60
N ARG A 108 8.77 10.40 6.64
CA ARG A 108 9.57 11.21 5.73
C ARG A 108 11.06 10.82 5.83
N GLY A 109 11.64 10.41 4.69
CA GLY A 109 13.04 9.99 4.60
C GLY A 109 13.35 8.61 5.20
N ARG A 110 12.36 7.85 5.70
CA ARG A 110 12.60 6.49 6.24
C ARG A 110 12.81 5.44 5.16
N PHE A 111 12.21 5.64 3.99
CA PHE A 111 12.41 4.77 2.84
C PHE A 111 13.14 5.56 1.75
N THR A 112 14.18 4.95 1.18
CA THR A 112 14.92 5.54 0.06
C THR A 112 14.05 5.56 -1.21
N HIS A 113 13.23 4.52 -1.40
CA HIS A 113 12.31 4.41 -2.52
C HIS A 113 10.95 3.89 -2.07
N VAL A 114 9.91 4.59 -2.49
CA VAL A 114 8.52 4.15 -2.37
C VAL A 114 7.93 4.05 -3.77
N ILE A 115 7.61 2.82 -4.20
CA ILE A 115 7.13 2.52 -5.54
C ILE A 115 5.68 2.11 -5.45
N PHE A 116 4.80 2.74 -6.23
CA PHE A 116 3.40 2.33 -6.35
C PHE A 116 3.18 1.52 -7.62
N ALA A 117 3.09 0.20 -7.48
CA ALA A 117 2.73 -0.73 -8.54
C ALA A 117 1.20 -0.77 -8.70
N VAL A 118 0.65 0.15 -9.48
CA VAL A 118 -0.79 0.28 -9.70
C VAL A 118 -1.14 -0.24 -11.08
N PRO A 119 -1.87 -1.37 -11.20
CA PRO A 119 -2.26 -1.90 -12.49
C PRO A 119 -3.12 -0.90 -13.28
N GLN A 120 -2.84 -0.78 -14.57
CA GLN A 120 -3.65 0.00 -15.49
C GLN A 120 -4.91 -0.81 -15.85
N GLY A 121 -5.84 -0.96 -14.90
CA GLY A 121 -7.12 -1.63 -15.17
C GLY A 121 -7.87 -0.95 -16.34
N ALA A 122 -8.89 -1.63 -16.89
CA ALA A 122 -9.61 -1.26 -18.12
C ALA A 122 -10.06 0.21 -18.23
N ARG A 123 -10.06 0.97 -17.14
CA ARG A 123 -10.45 2.40 -17.12
C ARG A 123 -9.35 3.35 -16.63
N GLY A 124 -8.13 2.87 -16.30
CA GLY A 124 -6.99 3.70 -15.89
C GLY A 124 -7.19 4.61 -14.66
N ARG A 125 -8.35 4.54 -13.99
CA ARG A 125 -8.75 5.49 -12.93
C ARG A 125 -7.85 5.43 -11.69
N SER A 126 -7.38 4.25 -11.33
CA SER A 126 -6.52 4.09 -10.17
C SER A 126 -5.16 4.74 -10.39
N ILE A 127 -4.52 4.47 -11.53
CA ILE A 127 -3.19 5.04 -11.83
C ILE A 127 -3.24 6.58 -11.93
N ALA A 128 -4.31 7.15 -12.52
CA ALA A 128 -4.47 8.59 -12.62
C ALA A 128 -4.64 9.25 -11.23
N ALA A 129 -5.39 8.61 -10.32
CA ALA A 129 -5.56 9.07 -8.95
C ALA A 129 -4.24 9.08 -8.18
N PHE A 130 -3.49 7.98 -8.25
CA PHE A 130 -2.19 7.86 -7.59
C PHE A 130 -1.15 8.84 -8.13
N ARG A 131 -1.07 9.01 -9.45
CA ARG A 131 -0.18 10.02 -10.07
C ARG A 131 -0.49 11.45 -9.64
N ARG A 132 -1.77 11.76 -9.36
CA ARG A 132 -2.18 13.11 -8.91
C ARG A 132 -1.86 13.36 -7.45
N ALA A 133 -2.09 12.37 -6.59
CA ALA A 133 -1.93 12.51 -5.15
C ALA A 133 -0.47 12.40 -4.69
N LEU A 134 0.29 11.51 -5.33
CA LEU A 134 1.68 11.24 -4.94
C LEU A 134 2.62 12.20 -5.66
N ARG A 135 3.30 13.02 -4.88
CA ARG A 135 4.41 13.84 -5.38
C ARG A 135 5.71 13.03 -5.31
N PRO A 136 6.69 13.30 -6.19
CA PRO A 136 8.03 12.77 -5.98
C PRO A 136 8.49 13.13 -4.57
N LEU A 137 9.03 12.17 -3.83
CA LEU A 137 9.67 12.45 -2.55
C LEU A 137 10.79 13.46 -2.85
N ALA A 138 10.82 14.56 -2.12
CA ALA A 138 11.94 15.49 -2.19
C ALA A 138 13.22 14.74 -1.79
N PRO A 139 14.36 15.00 -2.47
CA PRO A 139 15.63 14.41 -2.13
C PRO A 139 16.06 14.76 -0.71
#